data_53829a7f74207b743e26b910b5a47cdc
#
_entry.id   53829a7f74207b743e26b910b5a47cdc
#
_cell.length_a   1.000
_cell.length_b   1.000
_cell.length_c   1.000
_cell.angle_alpha   90.00
_cell.angle_beta   90.00
_cell.angle_gamma   90.00
#
_symmetry.space_group_name_H-M   'P 1'
#
loop_
_entity.id
_entity.type
_entity.pdbx_description
1 polymer ?
#
loop_
_entity_poly.entity_id
_entity_poly.type
_entity_poly.pdbx_seq_one_letter_code
_entity_poly.pdbx_strand_id
1 'polypeptide(L)'
;MTHIIIDSIESPIGSVIFLHGLGADGFDFKAIFERSQFSKIRFILPHAPYQPVSINQGLEMRAWYDLYDLSLEKDEDELGMQKSSLIIQKLIEEQISLGIPSEKIIIGGFSQGAVMSFYLGLKYDKKLGGIVALSGYLPLKDKLISSIKDDLIKIPIFMAHGLYDNVIDIQICLLY
;
A
#
# COMPACT_ATOMS: atom_id res chain seq x y z
N MET A 1 0.66 9.02 17.25
CA MET A 1 -0.52 8.72 16.39
C MET A 1 -0.02 7.84 15.28
N THR A 2 -0.60 6.66 15.12
CA THR A 2 -0.13 5.66 14.15
C THR A 2 -0.74 5.82 12.76
N HIS A 3 -1.85 6.57 12.65
CA HIS A 3 -2.56 6.84 11.40
C HIS A 3 -3.48 8.07 11.53
N ILE A 4 -3.89 8.60 10.38
CA ILE A 4 -4.92 9.63 10.25
C ILE A 4 -6.18 8.95 9.77
N ILE A 5 -7.34 9.36 10.30
CA ILE A 5 -8.64 8.95 9.82
C ILE A 5 -9.33 10.18 9.24
N ILE A 6 -9.88 10.02 8.03
CA ILE A 6 -10.85 10.94 7.43
C ILE A 6 -12.16 10.17 7.40
N ASP A 7 -13.03 10.49 8.36
CA ASP A 7 -14.32 9.83 8.49
C ASP A 7 -15.25 10.20 7.35
N SER A 8 -16.11 9.25 7.00
CA SER A 8 -17.21 9.49 6.08
C SER A 8 -18.25 10.43 6.72
N ILE A 9 -18.88 11.25 5.90
CA ILE A 9 -19.96 12.16 6.34
C ILE A 9 -21.22 11.36 6.71
N GLU A 10 -21.46 10.26 6.00
CA GLU A 10 -22.55 9.33 6.24
C GLU A 10 -22.01 7.99 6.76
N SER A 11 -22.89 7.07 7.14
CA SER A 11 -22.45 5.71 7.52
C SER A 11 -21.59 5.09 6.43
N PRO A 12 -20.35 4.66 6.72
CA PRO A 12 -19.43 4.20 5.70
C PRO A 12 -19.90 2.90 5.06
N ILE A 13 -19.88 2.85 3.74
CA ILE A 13 -20.16 1.63 2.95
C ILE A 13 -18.88 0.92 2.52
N GLY A 14 -17.71 1.53 2.76
CA GLY A 14 -16.41 1.00 2.45
C GLY A 14 -15.31 1.85 3.06
N SER A 15 -14.07 1.35 3.02
CA SER A 15 -12.90 2.10 3.45
C SER A 15 -11.73 1.95 2.48
N VAL A 16 -10.85 2.93 2.52
CA VAL A 16 -9.59 2.94 1.77
C VAL A 16 -8.46 3.12 2.77
N ILE A 17 -7.53 2.17 2.79
CA ILE A 17 -6.28 2.28 3.52
C ILE A 17 -5.22 2.67 2.50
N PHE A 18 -4.65 3.89 2.62
CA PHE A 18 -3.73 4.42 1.62
C PHE A 18 -2.35 4.71 2.21
N LEU A 19 -1.33 4.07 1.62
CA LEU A 19 0.05 4.02 2.12
C LEU A 19 0.91 5.05 1.39
N HIS A 20 1.65 5.86 2.15
CA HIS A 20 2.56 6.87 1.61
C HIS A 20 3.87 6.27 1.07
N GLY A 21 4.64 7.05 0.32
CA GLY A 21 5.96 6.69 -0.18
C GLY A 21 7.06 6.78 0.88
N LEU A 22 8.27 6.37 0.50
CA LEU A 22 9.47 6.43 1.33
C LEU A 22 9.74 7.86 1.83
N GLY A 23 10.02 8.02 3.11
CA GLY A 23 10.35 9.29 3.76
C GLY A 23 9.15 10.23 3.99
N ALA A 24 8.00 9.92 3.42
CA ALA A 24 6.75 10.65 3.58
C ALA A 24 5.97 10.21 4.83
N ASP A 25 4.74 10.65 4.97
CA ASP A 25 3.80 10.19 5.99
C ASP A 25 2.34 10.32 5.53
N GLY A 26 1.37 9.94 6.39
CA GLY A 26 -0.05 9.97 6.03
C GLY A 26 -0.59 11.38 5.74
N PHE A 27 0.09 12.46 6.17
CA PHE A 27 -0.34 13.83 5.89
C PHE A 27 -0.20 14.21 4.41
N ASP A 28 0.72 13.59 3.66
CA ASP A 28 0.95 13.89 2.24
C ASP A 28 -0.32 13.72 1.40
N PHE A 29 -1.15 12.74 1.74
CA PHE A 29 -2.38 12.45 1.01
C PHE A 29 -3.65 13.01 1.68
N LYS A 30 -3.54 13.56 2.90
CA LYS A 30 -4.69 14.02 3.68
C LYS A 30 -5.54 15.02 2.91
N ALA A 31 -4.93 16.07 2.36
CA ALA A 31 -5.64 17.13 1.64
C ALA A 31 -6.33 16.61 0.36
N ILE A 32 -5.80 15.58 -0.27
CA ILE A 32 -6.40 14.95 -1.46
C ILE A 32 -7.68 14.23 -1.08
N PHE A 33 -7.64 13.41 -0.02
CA PHE A 33 -8.80 12.65 0.41
C PHE A 33 -9.86 13.50 1.12
N GLU A 34 -9.48 14.56 1.83
CA GLU A 34 -10.44 15.52 2.41
C GLU A 34 -11.24 16.28 1.35
N ARG A 35 -10.66 16.50 0.15
CA ARG A 35 -11.35 17.13 -0.97
C ARG A 35 -12.15 16.14 -1.82
N SER A 36 -12.05 14.84 -1.52
CA SER A 36 -12.78 13.82 -2.26
C SER A 36 -14.28 13.96 -2.03
N GLN A 37 -15.06 13.67 -3.07
CA GLN A 37 -16.54 13.71 -3.00
C GLN A 37 -17.15 12.40 -2.48
N PHE A 38 -16.34 11.54 -1.85
CA PHE A 38 -16.77 10.22 -1.38
C PHE A 38 -17.36 10.30 0.04
N SER A 39 -18.58 10.81 0.17
CA SER A 39 -19.26 11.02 1.47
C SER A 39 -19.47 9.75 2.30
N LYS A 40 -19.40 8.57 1.68
CA LYS A 40 -19.65 7.26 2.31
C LYS A 40 -18.39 6.38 2.41
N ILE A 41 -17.21 6.93 2.12
CA ILE A 41 -15.95 6.21 2.22
C ILE A 41 -15.13 6.76 3.38
N ARG A 42 -14.63 5.86 4.20
CA ARG A 42 -13.69 6.17 5.27
C ARG A 42 -12.26 5.98 4.77
N PHE A 43 -11.39 6.98 4.96
CA PHE A 43 -9.99 6.88 4.59
C PHE A 43 -9.11 6.73 5.82
N ILE A 44 -8.17 5.80 5.75
CA ILE A 44 -7.18 5.53 6.76
C ILE A 44 -5.80 5.75 6.14
N LEU A 45 -5.03 6.70 6.68
CA LEU A 45 -3.72 7.09 6.18
C LEU A 45 -2.67 6.78 7.25
N PRO A 46 -2.12 5.58 7.28
CA PRO A 46 -1.17 5.19 8.30
C PRO A 46 0.20 5.84 8.06
N HIS A 47 0.96 5.97 9.15
CA HIS A 47 2.36 6.35 9.12
C HIS A 47 3.22 5.09 9.21
N ALA A 48 4.17 4.94 8.28
CA ALA A 48 5.18 3.90 8.37
C ALA A 48 6.06 4.10 9.61
N PRO A 49 6.63 3.04 10.17
CA PRO A 49 7.61 3.16 11.24
C PRO A 49 8.86 3.93 10.76
N TYR A 50 9.60 4.53 11.70
CA TYR A 50 10.96 4.99 11.44
C TYR A 50 11.90 3.81 11.45
N GLN A 51 12.78 3.74 10.45
CA GLN A 51 13.83 2.74 10.37
C GLN A 51 14.99 3.25 9.51
N PRO A 52 16.22 2.71 9.67
CA PRO A 52 17.32 2.98 8.77
C PRO A 52 17.00 2.53 7.34
N VAL A 53 17.36 3.33 6.34
CA VAL A 53 17.15 3.03 4.93
C VAL A 53 18.48 2.97 4.19
N SER A 54 18.81 1.79 3.65
CA SER A 54 20.12 1.47 3.10
C SER A 54 20.50 2.35 1.92
N ILE A 55 19.59 2.59 0.96
CA ILE A 55 19.84 3.46 -0.20
C ILE A 55 20.18 4.90 0.22
N ASN A 56 19.72 5.33 1.39
CA ASN A 56 20.00 6.63 1.98
C ASN A 56 21.10 6.56 3.07
N GLN A 57 22.06 5.65 2.91
CA GLN A 57 23.23 5.49 3.79
C GLN A 57 22.86 5.21 5.26
N GLY A 58 21.74 4.54 5.49
CA GLY A 58 21.25 4.20 6.83
C GLY A 58 20.54 5.37 7.56
N LEU A 59 20.20 6.45 6.87
CA LEU A 59 19.43 7.53 7.46
C LEU A 59 18.08 7.01 7.93
N GLU A 60 17.72 7.32 9.19
CA GLU A 60 16.41 6.96 9.73
C GLU A 60 15.31 7.84 9.14
N MET A 61 14.32 7.19 8.54
CA MET A 61 13.12 7.83 8.00
C MET A 61 11.93 6.89 8.04
N ARG A 62 10.74 7.41 7.77
CA ARG A 62 9.55 6.59 7.62
C ARG A 62 9.66 5.70 6.38
N ALA A 63 9.63 4.40 6.59
CA ALA A 63 9.73 3.41 5.54
C ALA A 63 8.91 2.17 5.89
N TRP A 64 8.25 1.57 4.91
CA TRP A 64 7.52 0.32 5.08
C TRP A 64 8.47 -0.88 5.13
N TYR A 65 9.58 -0.81 4.40
CA TYR A 65 10.64 -1.81 4.34
C TYR A 65 11.95 -1.13 3.94
N ASP A 66 13.09 -1.80 4.12
CA ASP A 66 14.37 -1.26 3.69
C ASP A 66 14.50 -1.29 2.17
N LEU A 67 15.02 -0.23 1.59
CA LEU A 67 15.29 -0.12 0.16
C LEU A 67 16.80 -0.14 -0.08
N TYR A 68 17.30 -1.17 -0.75
CA TYR A 68 18.74 -1.37 -1.00
C TYR A 68 19.22 -0.60 -2.22
N ASP A 69 18.46 -0.65 -3.32
CA ASP A 69 18.67 0.15 -4.53
C ASP A 69 17.36 0.29 -5.34
N LEU A 70 17.42 1.04 -6.45
CA LEU A 70 16.27 1.26 -7.34
C LEU A 70 16.30 0.37 -8.59
N SER A 71 17.37 -0.41 -8.81
CA SER A 71 17.49 -1.27 -9.99
C SER A 71 16.64 -2.54 -9.89
N LEU A 72 16.21 -2.90 -8.67
CA LEU A 72 15.55 -4.17 -8.36
C LEU A 72 16.35 -5.42 -8.73
N GLU A 73 17.66 -5.24 -8.94
CA GLU A 73 18.58 -6.35 -9.23
C GLU A 73 19.01 -7.10 -7.96
N LYS A 74 18.83 -6.46 -6.81
CA LYS A 74 19.14 -7.06 -5.50
C LYS A 74 17.89 -7.62 -4.85
N ASP A 75 18.12 -8.47 -3.86
CA ASP A 75 17.06 -9.01 -3.03
C ASP A 75 16.28 -7.88 -2.35
N GLU A 76 14.96 -7.95 -2.41
CA GLU A 76 14.07 -7.03 -1.72
C GLU A 76 13.92 -7.42 -0.23
N ASP A 77 13.70 -6.45 0.65
CA ASP A 77 13.52 -6.67 2.09
C ASP A 77 12.16 -7.32 2.40
N GLU A 78 12.04 -8.60 2.09
CA GLU A 78 10.82 -9.37 2.37
C GLU A 78 10.46 -9.38 3.87
N LEU A 79 11.44 -9.40 4.76
CA LEU A 79 11.18 -9.39 6.21
C LEU A 79 10.60 -8.06 6.68
N GLY A 80 11.08 -6.94 6.15
CA GLY A 80 10.51 -5.61 6.41
C GLY A 80 9.08 -5.52 5.88
N MET A 81 8.84 -6.02 4.66
CA MET A 81 7.48 -6.08 4.09
C MET A 81 6.53 -6.92 4.95
N GLN A 82 6.98 -8.08 5.46
CA GLN A 82 6.19 -8.91 6.37
C GLN A 82 5.83 -8.16 7.66
N LYS A 83 6.80 -7.49 8.30
CA LYS A 83 6.56 -6.70 9.51
C LYS A 83 5.54 -5.58 9.28
N SER A 84 5.70 -4.83 8.21
CA SER A 84 4.77 -3.75 7.84
C SER A 84 3.38 -4.28 7.48
N SER A 85 3.30 -5.44 6.85
CA SER A 85 2.02 -6.11 6.58
C SER A 85 1.22 -6.36 7.85
N LEU A 86 1.83 -6.76 8.95
CA LEU A 86 1.14 -6.96 10.22
C LEU A 86 0.52 -5.67 10.78
N ILE A 87 1.16 -4.53 10.54
CA ILE A 87 0.62 -3.22 10.93
C ILE A 87 -0.63 -2.90 10.10
N ILE A 88 -0.54 -3.11 8.79
CA ILE A 88 -1.63 -2.78 7.86
C ILE A 88 -2.80 -3.76 8.02
N GLN A 89 -2.53 -5.04 8.26
CA GLN A 89 -3.55 -6.05 8.55
C GLN A 89 -4.42 -5.66 9.76
N LYS A 90 -3.80 -5.13 10.83
CA LYS A 90 -4.57 -4.64 11.99
C LYS A 90 -5.55 -3.55 11.61
N LEU A 91 -5.15 -2.63 10.72
CA LEU A 91 -6.06 -1.57 10.24
C LEU A 91 -7.22 -2.15 9.42
N ILE A 92 -6.96 -3.18 8.60
CA ILE A 92 -8.02 -3.89 7.86
C ILE A 92 -8.98 -4.56 8.85
N GLU A 93 -8.48 -5.29 9.85
CA GLU A 93 -9.31 -5.97 10.85
C GLU A 93 -10.11 -4.96 11.71
N GLU A 94 -9.54 -3.79 12.01
CA GLU A 94 -10.28 -2.70 12.66
C GLU A 94 -11.47 -2.26 11.80
N GLN A 95 -11.32 -2.09 10.49
CA GLN A 95 -12.44 -1.72 9.62
C GLN A 95 -13.50 -2.83 9.56
N ILE A 96 -13.08 -4.08 9.49
CA ILE A 96 -13.98 -5.24 9.53
C ILE A 96 -14.76 -5.26 10.85
N SER A 97 -14.12 -5.00 11.98
CA SER A 97 -14.76 -4.96 13.30
C SER A 97 -15.78 -3.83 13.43
N LEU A 98 -15.62 -2.75 12.65
CA LEU A 98 -16.57 -1.65 12.54
C LEU A 98 -17.75 -1.95 11.58
N GLY A 99 -17.80 -3.17 11.02
CA GLY A 99 -18.88 -3.64 10.16
C GLY A 99 -18.66 -3.40 8.66
N ILE A 100 -17.46 -2.99 8.23
CA ILE A 100 -17.13 -2.86 6.81
C ILE A 100 -16.67 -4.21 6.28
N PRO A 101 -17.37 -4.87 5.34
CA PRO A 101 -16.93 -6.14 4.77
C PRO A 101 -15.57 -6.00 4.08
N SER A 102 -14.74 -7.06 4.12
CA SER A 102 -13.41 -7.03 3.50
C SER A 102 -13.46 -6.68 2.00
N GLU A 103 -14.49 -7.12 1.28
CA GLU A 103 -14.72 -6.83 -0.13
C GLU A 103 -15.09 -5.35 -0.41
N LYS A 104 -15.26 -4.56 0.64
CA LYS A 104 -15.46 -3.10 0.59
C LYS A 104 -14.27 -2.32 1.11
N ILE A 105 -13.16 -3.00 1.39
CA ILE A 105 -11.91 -2.37 1.81
C ILE A 105 -10.94 -2.38 0.64
N ILE A 106 -10.50 -1.20 0.22
CA ILE A 106 -9.46 -1.01 -0.79
C ILE A 106 -8.15 -0.75 -0.07
N ILE A 107 -7.08 -1.42 -0.50
CA ILE A 107 -5.73 -1.06 -0.11
C ILE A 107 -5.06 -0.34 -1.28
N GLY A 108 -4.44 0.79 -1.00
CA GLY A 108 -3.75 1.55 -2.04
C GLY A 108 -2.50 2.23 -1.49
N GLY A 109 -1.71 2.78 -2.40
CA GLY A 109 -0.54 3.52 -2.00
C GLY A 109 0.21 4.16 -3.17
N PHE A 110 1.21 4.94 -2.80
CA PHE A 110 2.11 5.62 -3.72
C PHE A 110 3.54 5.13 -3.52
N SER A 111 4.29 4.89 -4.60
CA SER A 111 5.70 4.49 -4.57
C SER A 111 5.90 3.25 -3.67
N GLN A 112 6.70 3.32 -2.60
CA GLN A 112 6.89 2.24 -1.64
C GLN A 112 5.56 1.74 -1.04
N GLY A 113 4.58 2.63 -0.83
CA GLY A 113 3.24 2.27 -0.38
C GLY A 113 2.44 1.48 -1.41
N ALA A 114 2.63 1.74 -2.72
CA ALA A 114 2.02 0.97 -3.79
C ALA A 114 2.57 -0.47 -3.83
N VAL A 115 3.88 -0.61 -3.67
CA VAL A 115 4.56 -1.92 -3.55
C VAL A 115 3.98 -2.73 -2.39
N MET A 116 3.83 -2.10 -1.22
CA MET A 116 3.21 -2.73 -0.04
C MET A 116 1.74 -3.11 -0.27
N SER A 117 1.01 -2.29 -1.04
CA SER A 117 -0.39 -2.60 -1.39
C SER A 117 -0.51 -3.85 -2.24
N PHE A 118 0.40 -4.08 -3.18
CA PHE A 118 0.49 -5.34 -3.91
C PHE A 118 0.87 -6.49 -2.99
N TYR A 119 1.96 -6.32 -2.22
CA TYR A 119 2.48 -7.38 -1.36
C TYR A 119 1.42 -7.91 -0.40
N LEU A 120 0.71 -7.01 0.29
CA LEU A 120 -0.31 -7.41 1.23
C LEU A 120 -1.61 -7.83 0.53
N GLY A 121 -2.08 -7.04 -0.45
CA GLY A 121 -3.37 -7.27 -1.09
C GLY A 121 -3.48 -8.63 -1.79
N LEU A 122 -2.35 -9.15 -2.31
CA LEU A 122 -2.28 -10.44 -2.96
C LEU A 122 -2.03 -11.61 -1.99
N LYS A 123 -1.61 -11.34 -0.75
CA LYS A 123 -1.34 -12.36 0.29
C LYS A 123 -2.39 -12.39 1.40
N TYR A 124 -3.30 -11.42 1.45
CA TYR A 124 -4.29 -11.34 2.51
C TYR A 124 -5.30 -12.49 2.41
N ASP A 125 -5.66 -13.07 3.56
CA ASP A 125 -6.49 -14.29 3.59
C ASP A 125 -7.94 -14.08 3.12
N LYS A 126 -8.46 -12.86 3.24
CA LYS A 126 -9.82 -12.50 2.82
C LYS A 126 -9.75 -11.67 1.54
N LYS A 127 -10.75 -11.82 0.67
CA LYS A 127 -10.87 -10.99 -0.52
C LYS A 127 -11.06 -9.53 -0.14
N LEU A 128 -10.20 -8.65 -0.65
CA LEU A 128 -10.33 -7.20 -0.55
C LEU A 128 -11.13 -6.63 -1.72
N GLY A 129 -11.62 -5.40 -1.58
CA GLY A 129 -12.36 -4.68 -2.61
C GLY A 129 -11.51 -4.32 -3.82
N GLY A 130 -10.21 -4.16 -3.65
CA GLY A 130 -9.27 -3.87 -4.72
C GLY A 130 -7.93 -3.37 -4.23
N ILE A 131 -6.99 -3.25 -5.18
CA ILE A 131 -5.66 -2.66 -4.99
C ILE A 131 -5.55 -1.41 -5.86
N VAL A 132 -5.03 -0.31 -5.30
CA VAL A 132 -4.69 0.91 -6.03
C VAL A 132 -3.19 1.16 -5.91
N ALA A 133 -2.46 1.03 -7.00
CA ALA A 133 -1.01 1.18 -7.03
C ALA A 133 -0.60 2.37 -7.89
N LEU A 134 -0.07 3.41 -7.25
CA LEU A 134 0.40 4.62 -7.93
C LEU A 134 1.93 4.68 -7.91
N SER A 135 2.56 4.71 -9.07
CA SER A 135 4.02 4.78 -9.24
C SER A 135 4.76 3.72 -8.41
N GLY A 136 4.32 2.47 -8.49
CA GLY A 136 4.92 1.32 -7.83
C GLY A 136 5.04 0.13 -8.77
N TYR A 137 5.51 -0.98 -8.25
CA TYR A 137 5.72 -2.23 -8.97
C TYR A 137 5.30 -3.44 -8.12
N LEU A 138 5.19 -4.63 -8.74
CA LEU A 138 4.90 -5.88 -8.04
C LEU A 138 6.19 -6.43 -7.40
N PRO A 139 6.32 -6.45 -6.05
CA PRO A 139 7.54 -6.93 -5.40
C PRO A 139 7.61 -8.46 -5.42
N LEU A 140 8.83 -9.00 -5.29
CA LEU A 140 9.05 -10.45 -5.13
C LEU A 140 8.24 -11.29 -6.13
N LYS A 141 8.18 -10.85 -7.40
CA LYS A 141 7.28 -11.31 -8.45
C LYS A 141 7.01 -12.81 -8.42
N ASP A 142 8.07 -13.61 -8.58
CA ASP A 142 7.93 -15.06 -8.70
C ASP A 142 7.35 -15.70 -7.43
N LYS A 143 7.75 -15.19 -6.26
CA LYS A 143 7.23 -15.64 -4.97
C LYS A 143 5.78 -15.25 -4.77
N LEU A 144 5.41 -14.01 -5.12
CA LEU A 144 4.03 -13.55 -4.99
C LEU A 144 3.11 -14.31 -5.93
N ILE A 145 3.45 -14.39 -7.21
CA ILE A 145 2.62 -15.08 -8.21
C ILE A 145 2.40 -16.54 -7.80
N SER A 146 3.45 -17.25 -7.35
CA SER A 146 3.33 -18.63 -6.89
C SER A 146 2.52 -18.80 -5.60
N SER A 147 2.32 -17.75 -4.83
CA SER A 147 1.60 -17.76 -3.55
C SER A 147 0.15 -17.28 -3.64
N ILE A 148 -0.28 -16.73 -4.78
CA ILE A 148 -1.64 -16.22 -4.95
C ILE A 148 -2.62 -17.43 -4.93
N LYS A 149 -3.62 -17.35 -4.05
CA LYS A 149 -4.72 -18.30 -4.03
C LYS A 149 -5.66 -18.04 -5.20
N ASP A 150 -6.24 -19.08 -5.78
CA ASP A 150 -7.12 -18.98 -6.96
C ASP A 150 -8.26 -17.96 -6.80
N ASP A 151 -8.81 -17.84 -5.60
CA ASP A 151 -9.90 -16.88 -5.30
C ASP A 151 -9.43 -15.42 -5.31
N LEU A 152 -8.13 -15.16 -5.09
CA LEU A 152 -7.53 -13.83 -5.05
C LEU A 152 -7.06 -13.34 -6.43
N ILE A 153 -6.95 -14.24 -7.42
CA ILE A 153 -6.59 -13.88 -8.81
C ILE A 153 -7.58 -12.87 -9.42
N LYS A 154 -8.79 -12.77 -8.87
CA LYS A 154 -9.86 -11.87 -9.34
C LYS A 154 -9.98 -10.58 -8.55
N ILE A 155 -8.98 -10.19 -7.75
CA ILE A 155 -9.01 -8.89 -7.07
C ILE A 155 -8.87 -7.76 -8.11
N PRO A 156 -9.74 -6.74 -8.10
CA PRO A 156 -9.58 -5.60 -9.00
C PRO A 156 -8.29 -4.83 -8.68
N ILE A 157 -7.52 -4.49 -9.72
CA ILE A 157 -6.28 -3.73 -9.58
C ILE A 157 -6.37 -2.50 -10.47
N PHE A 158 -6.14 -1.33 -9.88
CA PHE A 158 -5.90 -0.10 -10.60
C PHE A 158 -4.44 0.30 -10.46
N MET A 159 -3.75 0.45 -11.59
CA MET A 159 -2.37 0.95 -11.63
C MET A 159 -2.31 2.24 -12.41
N ALA A 160 -1.49 3.18 -11.93
CA ALA A 160 -1.13 4.38 -12.69
C ALA A 160 0.35 4.70 -12.45
N HIS A 161 1.04 5.13 -13.50
CA HIS A 161 2.46 5.45 -13.44
C HIS A 161 2.78 6.63 -14.36
N GLY A 162 3.72 7.48 -13.95
CA GLY A 162 4.21 8.58 -14.77
C GLY A 162 5.09 8.06 -15.91
N LEU A 163 4.81 8.48 -17.15
CA LEU A 163 5.63 8.08 -18.32
C LEU A 163 7.10 8.53 -18.21
N TYR A 164 7.34 9.57 -17.44
CA TYR A 164 8.67 10.18 -17.25
C TYR A 164 9.09 10.10 -15.76
N ASP A 165 8.69 9.06 -15.07
CA ASP A 165 9.13 8.84 -13.69
C ASP A 165 10.64 8.52 -13.68
N ASN A 166 11.43 9.40 -13.09
CA ASN A 166 12.89 9.27 -13.03
C ASN A 166 13.37 8.44 -11.82
N VAL A 167 12.46 7.99 -10.96
CA VAL A 167 12.75 7.21 -9.76
C VAL A 167 12.48 5.73 -10.00
N ILE A 168 11.30 5.41 -10.50
CA ILE A 168 10.92 4.05 -10.88
C ILE A 168 10.57 4.08 -12.37
N ASP A 169 11.40 3.47 -13.20
CA ASP A 169 11.15 3.41 -14.65
C ASP A 169 9.82 2.70 -14.92
N ILE A 170 9.01 3.31 -15.79
CA ILE A 170 7.72 2.72 -16.19
C ILE A 170 7.88 1.31 -16.76
N GLN A 171 9.01 0.99 -17.38
CA GLN A 171 9.28 -0.35 -17.90
C GLN A 171 9.24 -1.41 -16.80
N ILE A 172 9.67 -1.08 -15.58
CA ILE A 172 9.58 -1.98 -14.44
C ILE A 172 8.11 -2.35 -14.14
N CYS A 173 7.19 -1.37 -14.30
CA CYS A 173 5.76 -1.61 -14.11
C CYS A 173 5.13 -2.41 -15.25
N LEU A 174 5.65 -2.26 -16.48
CA LEU A 174 5.13 -2.94 -17.68
C LEU A 174 5.65 -4.38 -17.83
N LEU A 175 6.59 -4.81 -17.00
CA LEU A 175 7.07 -6.20 -16.96
C LEU A 175 6.07 -7.15 -16.28
N TYR A 176 4.93 -6.64 -15.88
CA TYR A 176 3.86 -7.33 -15.17
C TYR A 176 2.52 -7.13 -15.87
#